data_30978effc159fdd271732ee2ea43da20
#
_entry.id   30978effc159fdd271732ee2ea43da20
#
_cell.length_a   1.000
_cell.length_b   1.000
_cell.length_c   1.000
_cell.angle_alpha   90.00
_cell.angle_beta   90.00
_cell.angle_gamma   90.00
#
_symmetry.space_group_name_H-M   'P 1'
#
loop_
_entity.id
_entity.type
_entity.pdbx_description
1 polymer ?
#
loop_
_entity_poly.entity_id
_entity_poly.type
_entity_poly.pdbx_seq_one_letter_code
_entity_poly.pdbx_strand_id
1 'polypeptide(L)'
;IIPVQAQYLPAKGLEQLLRTVTRVKRQLNPKLEVDGIVLTMVDSRTTLAREINALVRKTYGGHVFASEIPRSIKAAEISVENKSIYDHDRSGKAALAYENLTREVLSLGKQIKRHRTDPVR
;
A
#
# COMPACT_ATOMS: atom_id res chain seq x y z
N ILE A 1 4.50 5.08 -2.03
CA ILE A 1 3.62 4.07 -1.43
C ILE A 1 4.31 3.46 -0.22
N ILE A 2 3.62 3.36 0.90
CA ILE A 2 4.14 2.83 2.15
C ILE A 2 3.48 1.48 2.43
N PRO A 3 4.19 0.35 2.34
CA PRO A 3 3.67 -0.94 2.76
C PRO A 3 3.75 -1.08 4.28
N VAL A 4 2.68 -1.58 4.88
CA VAL A 4 2.55 -1.83 6.31
C VAL A 4 2.09 -3.25 6.54
N GLN A 5 2.86 -4.03 7.31
CA GLN A 5 2.49 -5.40 7.64
C GLN A 5 1.39 -5.45 8.68
N ALA A 6 0.29 -6.12 8.37
CA ALA A 6 -0.87 -6.23 9.25
C ALA A 6 -0.69 -7.20 10.44
N GLN A 7 0.49 -7.79 10.59
CA GLN A 7 0.80 -8.71 11.70
C GLN A 7 1.42 -8.02 12.93
N TYR A 8 1.93 -6.81 12.73
CA TYR A 8 2.62 -6.04 13.76
C TYR A 8 1.96 -4.68 13.93
N LEU A 9 1.93 -4.18 15.14
CA LEU A 9 1.46 -2.81 15.41
C LEU A 9 2.58 -1.82 15.04
N PRO A 10 2.56 -1.21 13.86
CA PRO A 10 3.67 -0.42 13.35
C PRO A 10 3.60 1.05 13.77
N ALA A 11 2.82 1.39 14.80
CA ALA A 11 2.47 2.76 15.13
C ALA A 11 3.68 3.70 15.20
N LYS A 12 4.71 3.33 15.96
CA LYS A 12 5.92 4.16 16.09
C LYS A 12 6.75 4.20 14.81
N GLY A 13 6.91 3.05 14.14
CA GLY A 13 7.68 2.96 12.91
C GLY A 13 7.05 3.77 11.78
N LEU A 14 5.73 3.72 11.66
CA LEU A 14 5.00 4.48 10.67
C LEU A 14 5.06 6.00 10.96
N GLU A 15 4.92 6.42 12.21
CA GLU A 15 5.09 7.83 12.59
C GLU A 15 6.50 8.33 12.27
N GLN A 16 7.53 7.57 12.58
CA GLN A 16 8.92 7.93 12.28
C GLN A 16 9.15 8.05 10.78
N LEU A 17 8.62 7.13 9.98
CA LEU A 17 8.71 7.18 8.53
C LEU A 17 8.00 8.42 7.96
N LEU A 18 6.82 8.74 8.43
CA LEU A 18 6.08 9.93 7.99
C LEU A 18 6.80 11.23 8.37
N ARG A 19 7.43 11.29 9.53
CA ARG A 19 8.30 12.41 9.91
C ARG A 19 9.51 12.52 8.98
N THR A 20 10.14 11.41 8.64
CA THR A 20 11.26 11.36 7.68
C THR A 20 10.81 11.85 6.30
N VAL A 21 9.67 11.40 5.81
CA VAL A 21 9.08 11.87 4.55
C VAL A 21 8.87 13.39 4.58
N THR A 22 8.34 13.92 5.67
CA THR A 22 8.13 15.37 5.84
C THR A 22 9.45 16.14 5.78
N ARG A 23 10.49 15.64 6.42
CA ARG A 23 11.82 16.26 6.40
C ARG A 23 12.45 16.24 5.00
N VAL A 24 12.36 15.10 4.31
CA VAL A 24 12.85 14.96 2.93
C VAL A 24 12.09 15.92 2.00
N LYS A 25 10.78 16.03 2.17
CA LYS A 25 9.95 16.95 1.41
C LYS A 25 10.38 18.40 1.60
N ARG A 26 10.67 18.81 2.84
CA ARG A 26 11.09 20.17 3.16
C ARG A 26 12.51 20.51 2.69
N GLN A 27 13.43 19.57 2.84
CA GLN A 27 14.87 19.85 2.70
C GLN A 27 15.45 19.42 1.36
N LEU A 28 14.92 18.36 0.74
CA LEU A 28 15.50 17.71 -0.42
C LEU A 28 14.59 17.68 -1.65
N ASN A 29 13.32 17.33 -1.46
CA ASN A 29 12.39 17.15 -2.56
C ASN A 29 10.99 17.67 -2.23
N PRO A 30 10.68 18.93 -2.54
CA PRO A 30 9.34 19.50 -2.29
C PRO A 30 8.20 18.80 -3.03
N LYS A 31 8.51 18.03 -4.07
CA LYS A 31 7.53 17.28 -4.88
C LYS A 31 7.21 15.91 -4.32
N LEU A 32 7.95 15.47 -3.29
CA LEU A 32 7.70 14.17 -2.67
C LEU A 32 6.32 14.16 -2.02
N GLU A 33 5.52 13.15 -2.34
CA GLU A 33 4.21 12.95 -1.74
C GLU A 33 4.00 11.49 -1.38
N VAL A 34 3.20 11.23 -0.34
CA VAL A 34 2.74 9.89 0.00
C VAL A 34 1.45 9.63 -0.77
N ASP A 35 1.50 8.73 -1.76
CA ASP A 35 0.32 8.34 -2.53
C ASP A 35 -0.66 7.53 -1.70
N GLY A 36 -0.15 6.72 -0.78
CA GLY A 36 -0.98 5.95 0.12
C GLY A 36 -0.23 4.88 0.88
N ILE A 37 -0.94 4.29 1.82
CA ILE A 37 -0.52 3.16 2.63
C ILE A 37 -1.22 1.91 2.12
N VAL A 38 -0.47 0.83 1.90
CA VAL A 38 -1.02 -0.47 1.56
C VAL A 38 -0.77 -1.47 2.68
N LEU A 39 -1.82 -2.12 3.13
CA LEU A 39 -1.71 -3.20 4.12
C LEU A 39 -1.26 -4.48 3.43
N THR A 40 -0.20 -5.08 3.95
CA THR A 40 0.39 -6.31 3.42
C THR A 40 0.38 -7.43 4.44
N MET A 41 0.64 -8.64 4.01
CA MET A 41 0.66 -9.82 4.88
C MET A 41 -0.64 -9.99 5.67
N VAL A 42 -1.76 -9.62 5.06
CA VAL A 42 -3.07 -9.64 5.71
C VAL A 42 -3.57 -11.07 5.80
N ASP A 43 -3.83 -11.51 7.03
CA ASP A 43 -4.54 -12.76 7.31
C ASP A 43 -5.86 -12.41 8.02
N SER A 44 -6.93 -12.30 7.26
CA SER A 44 -8.25 -11.91 7.76
C SER A 44 -8.89 -12.90 8.75
N ARG A 45 -8.30 -14.09 8.89
CA ARG A 45 -8.75 -15.10 9.86
C ARG A 45 -8.33 -14.75 11.29
N THR A 46 -7.32 -13.90 11.47
CA THR A 46 -6.83 -13.51 12.79
C THR A 46 -7.53 -12.25 13.29
N THR A 47 -7.85 -12.23 14.57
CA THR A 47 -8.41 -11.04 15.25
C THR A 47 -7.43 -9.88 15.23
N LEU A 48 -6.15 -10.16 15.49
CA LEU A 48 -5.09 -9.15 15.51
C LEU A 48 -4.97 -8.42 14.16
N ALA A 49 -4.97 -9.15 13.05
CA ALA A 49 -4.90 -8.53 11.72
C ALA A 49 -6.11 -7.63 11.45
N ARG A 50 -7.31 -8.03 11.86
CA ARG A 50 -8.52 -7.19 11.74
C ARG A 50 -8.45 -5.94 12.60
N GLU A 51 -7.93 -6.05 13.82
CA GLU A 51 -7.76 -4.91 14.73
C GLU A 51 -6.73 -3.91 14.20
N ILE A 52 -5.60 -4.38 13.71
CA ILE A 52 -4.56 -3.53 13.09
C ILE A 52 -5.11 -2.83 11.85
N ASN A 53 -5.81 -3.56 11.00
CA ASN A 53 -6.45 -3.01 9.82
C ASN A 53 -7.42 -1.88 10.19
N ALA A 54 -8.32 -2.12 11.13
CA ALA A 54 -9.27 -1.12 11.61
C ALA A 54 -8.57 0.11 12.20
N LEU A 55 -7.53 -0.08 12.99
CA LEU A 55 -6.76 1.01 13.59
C LEU A 55 -6.05 1.87 12.54
N VAL A 56 -5.38 1.25 11.58
CA VAL A 56 -4.67 1.97 10.51
C VAL A 56 -5.66 2.76 9.66
N ARG A 57 -6.79 2.17 9.29
CA ARG A 57 -7.83 2.85 8.51
C ARG A 57 -8.48 3.99 9.28
N LYS A 58 -8.70 3.82 10.58
CA LYS A 58 -9.23 4.90 11.44
C LYS A 58 -8.26 6.06 11.56
N THR A 59 -6.96 5.77 11.71
CA THR A 59 -5.93 6.80 11.93
C THR A 59 -5.58 7.55 10.65
N TYR A 60 -5.44 6.84 9.54
CA TYR A 60 -4.93 7.40 8.27
C TYR A 60 -5.99 7.53 7.18
N GLY A 61 -7.17 6.95 7.37
CA GLY A 61 -8.38 7.17 6.56
C GLY A 61 -8.18 7.10 5.06
N GLY A 62 -8.37 8.22 4.40
CA GLY A 62 -8.30 8.34 2.94
C GLY A 62 -6.92 8.13 2.32
N HIS A 63 -5.87 7.98 3.12
CA HIS A 63 -4.53 7.67 2.66
C HIS A 63 -4.23 6.16 2.63
N VAL A 64 -5.19 5.31 2.99
CA VAL A 64 -5.02 3.85 2.96
C VAL A 64 -5.71 3.30 1.72
N PHE A 65 -4.98 2.53 0.91
CA PHE A 65 -5.57 1.88 -0.25
C PHE A 65 -6.66 0.89 0.16
N ALA A 66 -7.72 0.80 -0.63
CA ALA A 66 -8.78 -0.20 -0.42
C ALA A 66 -8.25 -1.62 -0.64
N SER A 67 -7.33 -1.80 -1.59
CA SER A 67 -6.68 -3.07 -1.85
C SER A 67 -5.74 -3.45 -0.72
N GLU A 68 -5.79 -4.72 -0.33
CA GLU A 68 -4.93 -5.32 0.69
C GLU A 68 -4.17 -6.49 0.07
N ILE A 69 -2.91 -6.64 0.43
CA ILE A 69 -2.11 -7.77 -0.05
C ILE A 69 -2.17 -8.88 1.00
N PRO A 70 -2.75 -10.04 0.67
CA PRO A 70 -2.87 -11.14 1.61
C PRO A 70 -1.53 -11.82 1.85
N ARG A 71 -1.39 -12.46 3.01
CA ARG A 71 -0.33 -13.42 3.25
C ARG A 71 -0.53 -14.60 2.30
N SER A 72 0.49 -14.95 1.53
CA SER A 72 0.40 -15.98 0.50
C SER A 72 1.66 -16.82 0.45
N ILE A 73 1.49 -18.14 0.54
CA ILE A 73 2.57 -19.11 0.34
C ILE A 73 3.07 -19.06 -1.11
N LYS A 74 2.18 -18.88 -2.07
CA LYS A 74 2.53 -18.72 -3.49
C LYS A 74 3.41 -17.50 -3.74
N ALA A 75 3.14 -16.38 -3.06
CA ALA A 75 3.97 -15.21 -3.13
C ALA A 75 5.37 -15.45 -2.53
N ALA A 76 5.49 -16.24 -1.48
CA ALA A 76 6.78 -16.63 -0.91
C ALA A 76 7.58 -17.54 -1.83
N GLU A 77 6.93 -18.38 -2.63
CA GLU A 77 7.56 -19.30 -3.56
C GLU A 77 8.23 -18.63 -4.76
N ILE A 78 7.80 -17.43 -5.15
CA ILE A 78 8.29 -16.77 -6.38
C ILE A 78 9.78 -16.50 -6.38
N SER A 79 10.37 -16.22 -5.23
CA SER A 79 11.81 -16.00 -5.12
C SER A 79 12.63 -17.27 -5.34
N VAL A 80 12.07 -18.44 -5.00
CA VAL A 80 12.68 -19.75 -5.27
C VAL A 80 12.50 -20.16 -6.73
N GLU A 81 11.30 -19.92 -7.27
CA GLU A 81 10.94 -20.27 -8.66
C GLU A 81 11.48 -19.29 -9.69
N ASN A 82 11.99 -18.14 -9.25
CA ASN A 82 12.49 -17.08 -10.12
C ASN A 82 11.46 -16.61 -11.18
N LYS A 83 10.22 -16.47 -10.75
CA LYS A 83 9.09 -16.06 -11.59
C LYS A 83 8.35 -14.88 -10.94
N SER A 84 7.58 -14.16 -11.72
CA SER A 84 6.60 -13.22 -11.16
C SER A 84 5.42 -13.98 -10.55
N ILE A 85 4.66 -13.31 -9.66
CA ILE A 85 3.43 -13.91 -9.14
C ILE A 85 2.41 -14.18 -10.25
N TYR A 86 2.41 -13.38 -11.29
CA TYR A 86 1.51 -13.55 -12.44
C TYR A 86 1.86 -14.77 -13.29
N ASP A 87 3.14 -15.12 -13.36
CA ASP A 87 3.59 -16.33 -14.06
C ASP A 87 3.43 -17.58 -13.19
N HIS A 88 3.59 -17.43 -11.87
CA HIS A 88 3.54 -18.55 -10.94
C HIS A 88 2.12 -18.95 -10.53
N ASP A 89 1.27 -17.96 -10.24
CA ASP A 89 -0.10 -18.19 -9.76
C ASP A 89 -1.03 -17.03 -10.15
N ARG A 90 -1.29 -16.92 -11.44
CA ARG A 90 -2.01 -15.78 -12.02
C ARG A 90 -3.42 -15.58 -11.48
N SER A 91 -4.13 -16.64 -11.16
CA SER A 91 -5.49 -16.61 -10.64
C SER A 91 -5.55 -16.60 -9.10
N GLY A 92 -4.39 -16.64 -8.44
CA GLY A 92 -4.30 -16.68 -6.99
C GLY A 92 -4.65 -15.34 -6.33
N LYS A 93 -4.90 -15.39 -5.04
CA LYS A 93 -5.29 -14.22 -4.25
C LYS A 93 -4.25 -13.11 -4.27
N ALA A 94 -2.95 -13.46 -4.21
CA ALA A 94 -1.88 -12.47 -4.23
C ALA A 94 -1.80 -11.74 -5.58
N ALA A 95 -1.85 -12.47 -6.69
CA ALA A 95 -1.83 -11.88 -8.03
C ALA A 95 -3.02 -10.94 -8.25
N LEU A 96 -4.22 -11.35 -7.87
CA LEU A 96 -5.43 -10.52 -7.95
C LEU A 96 -5.35 -9.27 -7.08
N ALA A 97 -4.78 -9.40 -5.87
CA ALA A 97 -4.59 -8.27 -4.96
C ALA A 97 -3.63 -7.23 -5.52
N TYR A 98 -2.49 -7.65 -6.08
CA TYR A 98 -1.56 -6.75 -6.75
C TYR A 98 -2.16 -6.09 -8.00
N GLU A 99 -2.96 -6.81 -8.75
CA GLU A 99 -3.68 -6.26 -9.89
C GLU A 99 -4.66 -5.16 -9.46
N ASN A 100 -5.43 -5.39 -8.40
CA ASN A 100 -6.35 -4.42 -7.84
C ASN A 100 -5.61 -3.19 -7.30
N LEU A 101 -4.50 -3.39 -6.59
CA LEU A 101 -3.65 -2.29 -6.14
C LEU A 101 -3.12 -1.46 -7.31
N THR A 102 -2.67 -2.10 -8.38
CA THR A 102 -2.19 -1.44 -9.58
C THR A 102 -3.27 -0.55 -10.18
N ARG A 103 -4.51 -1.03 -10.26
CA ARG A 103 -5.64 -0.23 -10.75
C ARG A 103 -5.91 0.99 -9.88
N GLU A 104 -5.86 0.85 -8.55
CA GLU A 104 -6.01 2.00 -7.65
C GLU A 104 -4.91 3.03 -7.86
N VAL A 105 -3.64 2.61 -7.95
CA VAL A 105 -2.51 3.52 -8.17
C VAL A 105 -2.63 4.25 -9.51
N LEU A 106 -3.02 3.56 -10.58
CA LEU A 106 -3.25 4.17 -11.89
C LEU A 106 -4.40 5.17 -11.86
N SER A 107 -5.45 4.87 -11.11
CA SER A 107 -6.59 5.78 -10.91
C SER A 107 -6.18 7.08 -10.22
N LEU A 108 -5.34 7.01 -9.19
CA LEU A 108 -4.75 8.19 -8.54
C LEU A 108 -3.94 9.04 -9.52
N GLY A 109 -3.10 8.43 -10.34
CA GLY A 109 -2.31 9.12 -11.35
C GLY A 109 -3.16 9.90 -12.35
N LYS A 110 -4.31 9.35 -12.75
CA LYS A 110 -5.28 10.03 -13.62
C LYS A 110 -5.95 11.22 -12.92
N GLN A 111 -6.30 11.09 -11.66
CA GLN A 111 -6.88 12.19 -10.87
C GLN A 111 -5.90 13.35 -10.71
N ILE A 112 -4.65 13.06 -10.41
CA ILE A 112 -3.60 14.09 -10.28
C ILE A 112 -3.39 14.82 -11.61
N LYS A 113 -3.37 14.11 -12.73
CA LYS A 113 -3.26 14.73 -14.06
C LYS A 113 -4.46 15.63 -14.38
N ARG A 114 -5.68 15.23 -14.04
CA ARG A 114 -6.88 16.06 -14.23
C ARG A 114 -6.81 17.35 -13.44
N HIS A 115 -6.40 17.29 -12.16
CA HIS A 115 -6.25 18.47 -11.32
C HIS A 115 -5.16 19.45 -11.80
N ARG A 116 -4.13 18.94 -12.51
CA ARG A 116 -3.09 19.79 -13.10
C ARG A 116 -3.50 20.44 -14.41
N THR A 117 -4.47 19.87 -15.12
CA THR A 117 -4.97 20.39 -16.40
C THR A 117 -6.20 21.28 -16.27
N ASP A 118 -6.86 21.23 -15.11
CA ASP A 118 -7.96 22.15 -14.86
C ASP A 118 -7.41 23.57 -14.65
N PRO A 119 -7.90 24.56 -15.42
CA PRO A 119 -7.48 25.93 -15.23
C PRO A 119 -7.86 26.38 -13.84
N VAL A 120 -6.90 26.94 -13.13
CA VAL A 120 -7.13 27.56 -11.81
C VAL A 120 -8.13 28.68 -12.01
N ARG A 121 -9.33 28.48 -11.49
CA ARG A 121 -10.32 29.55 -11.38
C ARG A 121 -10.06 30.40 -10.17
#